data_a5daccd75c7f803c3331164bba2c6220
#
_entry.id   a5daccd75c7f803c3331164bba2c6220
#
_cell.length_a   1.000
_cell.length_b   1.000
_cell.length_c   1.000
_cell.angle_alpha   90.00
_cell.angle_beta   90.00
_cell.angle_gamma   90.00
#
_symmetry.space_group_name_H-M   'P 1'
#
loop_
_entity.id
_entity.type
_entity.pdbx_description
1 polymer ?
#
loop_
_entity_poly.entity_id
_entity_poly.type
_entity_poly.pdbx_seq_one_letter_code
_entity_poly.pdbx_strand_id
1 'polypeptide(L)'
;MADTQVVIVGAGQAGLAVAYYLRRFELTPGADFVILDRGPGTGGAWQHRWDALRLGSAHHVNDLPGMSELGLSFDTADRTLPAKDIVAGYYRRYEDHFGLQVQRPITVSRVFDRGADLVVAHDQGETRTRIVVNATGTWGAPFVPWYPGMADFAGRHLHTSSYSSAEELAGQSVVVVGGGTSAIGFLLELEGVAGELTWATRRPVDFRDESELTIEGGVAAVAAQDAAARAGQALPSIVSGTGVPRTRRIAAGIDRGLLVERGMFARIESDGVVWDDGSKTRADAIIWATGFRPELRHLAPLKLREKAGGLTVASGASWQDSRIFLAGYGPQASTIGANRAGRVIARQIMAQL
;
A
#
# COMPACT_ATOMS: atom_id res chain seq x y z
N MET A 1 -34.61 5.88 -1.06
CA MET A 1 -34.09 4.64 -1.66
C MET A 1 -32.61 4.85 -1.89
N ALA A 2 -31.77 3.82 -1.83
CA ALA A 2 -30.36 3.91 -2.18
C ALA A 2 -30.21 4.28 -3.66
N ASP A 3 -29.18 5.08 -3.98
CA ASP A 3 -28.87 5.48 -5.36
C ASP A 3 -28.22 4.33 -6.14
N THR A 4 -27.51 3.45 -5.42
CA THR A 4 -26.86 2.24 -5.93
C THR A 4 -26.83 1.16 -4.84
N GLN A 5 -26.65 -0.10 -5.20
CA GLN A 5 -26.58 -1.19 -4.22
C GLN A 5 -25.21 -1.24 -3.52
N VAL A 6 -24.14 -1.00 -4.27
CA VAL A 6 -22.76 -1.10 -3.77
C VAL A 6 -21.92 0.10 -4.18
N VAL A 7 -21.17 0.69 -3.24
CA VAL A 7 -20.10 1.64 -3.54
C VAL A 7 -18.75 1.00 -3.23
N ILE A 8 -17.86 0.95 -4.23
CA ILE A 8 -16.47 0.54 -4.08
C ILE A 8 -15.62 1.81 -3.99
N VAL A 9 -14.87 1.97 -2.90
CA VAL A 9 -13.98 3.12 -2.70
C VAL A 9 -12.54 2.70 -2.98
N GLY A 10 -12.02 3.15 -4.12
CA GLY A 10 -10.69 2.84 -4.64
C GLY A 10 -10.71 1.84 -5.80
N ALA A 11 -10.00 2.18 -6.88
CA ALA A 11 -9.83 1.38 -8.10
C ALA A 11 -8.38 0.88 -8.28
N GLY A 12 -7.76 0.44 -7.18
CA GLY A 12 -6.53 -0.35 -7.20
C GLY A 12 -6.82 -1.84 -7.40
N GLN A 13 -5.80 -2.69 -7.23
CA GLN A 13 -5.88 -4.14 -7.36
C GLN A 13 -7.13 -4.75 -6.67
N ALA A 14 -7.37 -4.36 -5.41
CA ALA A 14 -8.44 -4.93 -4.62
C ALA A 14 -9.84 -4.49 -5.10
N GLY A 15 -10.00 -3.21 -5.41
CA GLY A 15 -11.28 -2.67 -5.89
C GLY A 15 -11.66 -3.22 -7.26
N LEU A 16 -10.70 -3.26 -8.19
CA LEU A 16 -10.91 -3.82 -9.52
C LEU A 16 -11.20 -5.33 -9.48
N ALA A 17 -10.56 -6.09 -8.56
CA ALA A 17 -10.87 -7.50 -8.38
C ALA A 17 -12.31 -7.73 -7.88
N VAL A 18 -12.78 -6.92 -6.92
CA VAL A 18 -14.19 -6.99 -6.46
C VAL A 18 -15.13 -6.60 -7.60
N ALA A 19 -14.88 -5.49 -8.30
CA ALA A 19 -15.72 -5.01 -9.39
C ALA A 19 -15.86 -6.04 -10.52
N TYR A 20 -14.76 -6.70 -10.89
CA TYR A 20 -14.80 -7.80 -11.87
C TYR A 20 -15.75 -8.90 -11.46
N TYR A 21 -15.70 -9.38 -10.20
CA TYR A 21 -16.57 -10.46 -9.76
C TYR A 21 -18.02 -10.00 -9.58
N LEU A 22 -18.30 -8.77 -9.14
CA LEU A 22 -19.67 -8.25 -9.12
C LEU A 22 -20.27 -8.23 -10.53
N ARG A 23 -19.48 -7.73 -11.52
CA ARG A 23 -19.91 -7.78 -12.93
C ARG A 23 -20.11 -9.22 -13.42
N ARG A 24 -19.26 -10.17 -13.03
CA ARG A 24 -19.41 -11.61 -13.37
C ARG A 24 -20.64 -12.24 -12.71
N PHE A 25 -21.15 -11.65 -11.64
CA PHE A 25 -22.40 -12.01 -10.97
C PHE A 25 -23.57 -11.14 -11.44
N GLU A 26 -23.47 -10.55 -12.63
CA GLU A 26 -24.50 -9.86 -13.38
C GLU A 26 -24.92 -8.48 -12.78
N LEU A 27 -24.16 -7.91 -11.84
CA LEU A 27 -24.34 -6.53 -11.44
C LEU A 27 -23.79 -5.58 -12.52
N THR A 28 -24.53 -4.52 -12.82
CA THR A 28 -24.21 -3.54 -13.86
C THR A 28 -23.37 -2.40 -13.28
N PRO A 29 -22.12 -2.18 -13.77
CA PRO A 29 -21.33 -1.00 -13.41
C PRO A 29 -22.06 0.30 -13.73
N GLY A 30 -21.98 1.29 -12.85
CA GLY A 30 -22.65 2.58 -13.00
C GLY A 30 -24.12 2.59 -12.58
N ALA A 31 -24.76 1.42 -12.46
CA ALA A 31 -26.15 1.28 -12.01
C ALA A 31 -26.24 0.55 -10.68
N ASP A 32 -25.93 -0.76 -10.66
CA ASP A 32 -26.00 -1.57 -9.44
C ASP A 32 -24.84 -1.33 -8.51
N PHE A 33 -23.66 -1.01 -9.05
CA PHE A 33 -22.52 -0.60 -8.27
C PHE A 33 -21.72 0.52 -8.93
N VAL A 34 -21.11 1.38 -8.13
CA VAL A 34 -20.23 2.45 -8.58
C VAL A 34 -18.84 2.29 -7.95
N ILE A 35 -17.81 2.74 -8.67
CA ILE A 35 -16.44 2.72 -8.22
C ILE A 35 -15.95 4.17 -8.16
N LEU A 36 -15.59 4.63 -6.97
CA LEU A 36 -15.09 5.98 -6.72
C LEU A 36 -13.59 5.92 -6.44
N ASP A 37 -12.77 6.60 -7.25
CA ASP A 37 -11.32 6.61 -7.07
C ASP A 37 -10.78 8.04 -7.08
N ARG A 38 -9.93 8.37 -6.11
CA ARG A 38 -9.35 9.72 -5.99
C ARG A 38 -8.18 9.97 -6.93
N GLY A 39 -7.58 8.90 -7.49
CA GLY A 39 -6.45 9.02 -8.39
C GLY A 39 -6.77 9.82 -9.65
N PRO A 40 -5.81 10.53 -10.23
CA PRO A 40 -6.01 11.23 -11.49
C PRO A 40 -6.14 10.26 -12.67
N GLY A 41 -5.68 9.02 -12.51
CA GLY A 41 -5.66 7.99 -13.54
C GLY A 41 -5.75 6.58 -12.99
N THR A 42 -5.51 5.62 -13.86
CA THR A 42 -5.49 4.18 -13.57
C THR A 42 -4.21 3.76 -12.85
N GLY A 43 -4.18 2.56 -12.26
CA GLY A 43 -2.98 1.99 -11.63
C GLY A 43 -3.00 1.99 -10.11
N GLY A 44 -4.01 2.58 -9.44
CA GLY A 44 -4.09 2.65 -7.99
C GLY A 44 -2.82 3.24 -7.36
N ALA A 45 -2.23 2.60 -6.37
CA ALA A 45 -1.00 3.06 -5.73
C ALA A 45 0.23 3.07 -6.66
N TRP A 46 0.19 2.33 -7.76
CA TRP A 46 1.32 2.25 -8.69
C TRP A 46 1.53 3.53 -9.49
N GLN A 47 0.48 4.25 -9.85
CA GLN A 47 0.58 5.51 -10.60
C GLN A 47 1.43 6.59 -9.89
N HIS A 48 1.62 6.45 -8.59
CA HIS A 48 2.38 7.39 -7.75
C HIS A 48 3.81 6.95 -7.47
N ARG A 49 4.28 5.85 -8.08
CA ARG A 49 5.66 5.39 -7.89
C ARG A 49 6.62 6.26 -8.70
N TRP A 50 7.85 6.37 -8.21
CA TRP A 50 8.93 7.12 -8.89
C TRP A 50 9.41 6.40 -10.16
N ASP A 51 9.91 7.18 -11.10
CA ASP A 51 10.22 6.71 -12.46
C ASP A 51 11.32 5.65 -12.52
N ALA A 52 12.29 5.72 -11.61
CA ALA A 52 13.38 4.74 -11.56
C ALA A 52 12.93 3.34 -11.06
N LEU A 53 11.75 3.22 -10.46
CA LEU A 53 11.22 1.92 -10.05
C LEU A 53 10.77 1.11 -11.28
N ARG A 54 11.65 0.25 -11.76
CA ARG A 54 11.36 -0.66 -12.88
C ARG A 54 10.50 -1.83 -12.42
N LEU A 55 9.66 -2.36 -13.33
CA LEU A 55 8.81 -3.51 -13.02
C LEU A 55 9.65 -4.72 -12.55
N GLY A 56 10.86 -4.89 -13.11
CA GLY A 56 11.78 -5.97 -12.73
C GLY A 56 12.41 -5.86 -11.34
N SER A 57 12.45 -4.65 -10.77
CA SER A 57 12.96 -4.38 -9.41
C SER A 57 11.85 -4.15 -8.38
N ALA A 58 10.60 -4.03 -8.84
CA ALA A 58 9.43 -3.94 -7.99
C ALA A 58 9.09 -5.32 -7.37
N HIS A 59 8.34 -5.32 -6.29
CA HIS A 59 7.74 -6.56 -5.80
C HIS A 59 6.79 -7.13 -6.86
N HIS A 60 6.61 -8.45 -6.85
CA HIS A 60 5.78 -9.15 -7.84
C HIS A 60 4.35 -8.59 -7.87
N VAL A 61 3.90 -8.20 -9.06
CA VAL A 61 2.52 -7.77 -9.32
C VAL A 61 1.78 -8.96 -9.94
N ASN A 62 0.72 -9.42 -9.29
CA ASN A 62 -0.10 -10.50 -9.82
C ASN A 62 -1.17 -9.94 -10.76
N ASP A 63 -1.48 -10.68 -11.81
CA ASP A 63 -2.54 -10.34 -12.76
C ASP A 63 -3.90 -10.18 -12.07
N LEU A 64 -4.71 -9.25 -12.54
CA LEU A 64 -6.10 -9.13 -12.12
C LEU A 64 -6.91 -10.33 -12.63
N PRO A 65 -7.99 -10.72 -11.93
CA PRO A 65 -8.86 -11.79 -12.41
C PRO A 65 -9.47 -11.43 -13.78
N GLY A 66 -9.40 -12.34 -14.74
CA GLY A 66 -9.86 -12.10 -16.10
C GLY A 66 -8.86 -11.36 -17.02
N MET A 67 -7.68 -10.98 -16.53
CA MET A 67 -6.69 -10.23 -17.31
C MET A 67 -6.15 -11.03 -18.52
N SER A 68 -6.17 -12.34 -18.43
CA SER A 68 -5.86 -13.24 -19.56
C SER A 68 -6.82 -13.10 -20.75
N GLU A 69 -8.06 -12.66 -20.54
CA GLU A 69 -9.02 -12.39 -21.61
C GLU A 69 -8.56 -11.24 -22.53
N LEU A 70 -7.69 -10.37 -22.02
CA LEU A 70 -7.08 -9.27 -22.76
C LEU A 70 -5.73 -9.65 -23.40
N GLY A 71 -5.25 -10.88 -23.20
CA GLY A 71 -3.90 -11.28 -23.60
C GLY A 71 -2.79 -10.53 -22.85
N LEU A 72 -3.08 -10.04 -21.65
CA LEU A 72 -2.14 -9.31 -20.78
C LEU A 72 -1.71 -10.16 -19.59
N SER A 73 -0.42 -10.05 -19.25
CA SER A 73 0.11 -10.60 -18.00
C SER A 73 1.32 -9.78 -17.54
N PHE A 74 1.43 -9.55 -16.24
CA PHE A 74 2.62 -8.93 -15.65
C PHE A 74 3.85 -9.84 -15.71
N ASP A 75 3.67 -11.15 -15.84
CA ASP A 75 4.78 -12.11 -15.98
C ASP A 75 5.48 -11.98 -17.33
N THR A 76 4.74 -11.55 -18.37
CA THR A 76 5.26 -11.36 -19.74
C THR A 76 5.52 -9.90 -20.09
N ALA A 77 5.24 -8.97 -19.17
CA ALA A 77 5.46 -7.55 -19.38
C ALA A 77 6.95 -7.19 -19.43
N ASP A 78 7.28 -6.10 -20.13
CA ASP A 78 8.65 -5.59 -20.19
C ASP A 78 9.10 -5.12 -18.80
N ARG A 79 9.99 -5.87 -18.20
CA ARG A 79 10.51 -5.63 -16.85
C ARG A 79 11.48 -4.45 -16.76
N THR A 80 11.93 -3.90 -17.90
CA THR A 80 12.87 -2.75 -17.95
C THR A 80 12.17 -1.41 -17.89
N LEU A 81 10.85 -1.38 -18.12
CA LEU A 81 10.05 -0.16 -18.09
C LEU A 81 9.64 0.24 -16.67
N PRO A 82 9.30 1.53 -16.43
CA PRO A 82 8.77 1.99 -15.16
C PRO A 82 7.52 1.21 -14.76
N ALA A 83 7.50 0.70 -13.54
CA ALA A 83 6.38 -0.10 -13.02
C ALA A 83 5.05 0.68 -13.07
N LYS A 84 5.09 2.00 -12.81
CA LYS A 84 3.91 2.86 -12.86
C LYS A 84 3.23 2.85 -14.23
N ASP A 85 4.00 2.90 -15.31
CA ASP A 85 3.47 3.01 -16.67
C ASP A 85 2.84 1.69 -17.12
N ILE A 86 3.51 0.58 -16.85
CA ILE A 86 2.99 -0.76 -17.18
C ILE A 86 1.69 -1.03 -16.40
N VAL A 87 1.69 -0.81 -15.09
CA VAL A 87 0.49 -1.10 -14.29
C VAL A 87 -0.66 -0.16 -14.66
N ALA A 88 -0.39 1.14 -14.84
CA ALA A 88 -1.43 2.09 -15.25
C ALA A 88 -2.01 1.75 -16.63
N GLY A 89 -1.14 1.40 -17.59
CA GLY A 89 -1.57 1.00 -18.94
C GLY A 89 -2.41 -0.27 -18.95
N TYR A 90 -2.02 -1.29 -18.16
CA TYR A 90 -2.75 -2.54 -18.05
C TYR A 90 -4.10 -2.38 -17.34
N TYR A 91 -4.15 -1.59 -16.27
CA TYR A 91 -5.41 -1.31 -15.56
C TYR A 91 -6.37 -0.48 -16.41
N ARG A 92 -5.89 0.46 -17.23
CA ARG A 92 -6.74 1.19 -18.17
C ARG A 92 -7.41 0.24 -19.14
N ARG A 93 -6.63 -0.63 -19.81
CA ARG A 93 -7.18 -1.62 -20.74
C ARG A 93 -8.17 -2.58 -20.06
N TYR A 94 -7.90 -2.91 -18.80
CA TYR A 94 -8.78 -3.75 -17.98
C TYR A 94 -10.12 -3.06 -17.69
N GLU A 95 -10.08 -1.82 -17.21
CA GLU A 95 -11.28 -1.03 -16.93
C GLU A 95 -12.14 -0.83 -18.19
N ASP A 96 -11.50 -0.50 -19.29
CA ASP A 96 -12.17 -0.31 -20.59
C ASP A 96 -12.81 -1.62 -21.09
N HIS A 97 -12.06 -2.72 -21.08
CA HIS A 97 -12.54 -4.02 -21.56
C HIS A 97 -13.74 -4.54 -20.76
N PHE A 98 -13.70 -4.40 -19.46
CA PHE A 98 -14.81 -4.84 -18.60
C PHE A 98 -15.87 -3.76 -18.37
N GLY A 99 -15.73 -2.59 -18.96
CA GLY A 99 -16.70 -1.49 -18.85
C GLY A 99 -16.98 -1.08 -17.41
N LEU A 100 -15.96 -0.99 -16.57
CA LEU A 100 -16.12 -0.81 -15.11
C LEU A 100 -16.56 0.60 -14.71
N GLN A 101 -16.54 1.58 -15.61
CA GLN A 101 -17.04 2.95 -15.42
C GLN A 101 -16.54 3.62 -14.13
N VAL A 102 -15.22 3.50 -13.88
CA VAL A 102 -14.62 4.10 -12.68
C VAL A 102 -14.70 5.61 -12.72
N GLN A 103 -15.27 6.20 -11.68
CA GLN A 103 -15.42 7.65 -11.54
C GLN A 103 -14.16 8.25 -10.90
N ARG A 104 -13.47 9.15 -11.60
CA ARG A 104 -12.23 9.84 -11.21
C ARG A 104 -12.21 11.30 -11.65
N PRO A 105 -11.52 12.19 -10.94
CA PRO A 105 -11.07 12.02 -9.56
C PRO A 105 -12.24 12.25 -8.60
N ILE A 106 -12.46 11.32 -7.66
CA ILE A 106 -13.48 11.47 -6.61
C ILE A 106 -12.88 11.09 -5.25
N THR A 107 -12.83 12.04 -4.33
CA THR A 107 -12.30 11.84 -2.99
C THR A 107 -13.41 11.59 -1.99
N VAL A 108 -13.49 10.35 -1.49
CA VAL A 108 -14.42 10.00 -0.41
C VAL A 108 -13.86 10.51 0.91
N SER A 109 -14.63 11.35 1.58
CA SER A 109 -14.25 11.98 2.85
C SER A 109 -14.83 11.28 4.06
N ARG A 110 -16.05 10.75 3.98
CA ARG A 110 -16.77 10.12 5.09
C ARG A 110 -17.75 9.07 4.61
N VAL A 111 -17.93 8.04 5.42
CA VAL A 111 -19.03 7.08 5.32
C VAL A 111 -19.79 7.10 6.64
N PHE A 112 -21.11 7.25 6.61
CA PHE A 112 -21.91 7.29 7.82
C PHE A 112 -23.24 6.54 7.66
N ASP A 113 -23.76 6.07 8.77
CA ASP A 113 -25.00 5.30 8.86
C ASP A 113 -26.22 6.20 8.73
N ARG A 114 -27.19 5.78 7.93
CA ARG A 114 -28.53 6.38 7.81
C ARG A 114 -29.62 5.31 7.92
N GLY A 115 -29.48 4.41 8.85
CA GLY A 115 -30.43 3.34 9.12
C GLY A 115 -30.29 2.17 8.13
N ALA A 116 -31.22 2.02 7.20
CA ALA A 116 -31.14 0.95 6.20
C ALA A 116 -30.01 1.15 5.18
N ASP A 117 -29.62 2.41 4.93
CA ASP A 117 -28.61 2.79 3.95
C ASP A 117 -27.37 3.37 4.64
N LEU A 118 -26.25 3.27 3.94
CA LEU A 118 -25.02 4.02 4.19
C LEU A 118 -24.99 5.23 3.26
N VAL A 119 -24.35 6.32 3.70
CA VAL A 119 -24.08 7.48 2.86
C VAL A 119 -22.57 7.66 2.73
N VAL A 120 -22.11 7.70 1.48
CA VAL A 120 -20.72 7.95 1.10
C VAL A 120 -20.62 9.41 0.66
N ALA A 121 -20.02 10.25 1.52
CA ALA A 121 -19.78 11.66 1.21
C ALA A 121 -18.44 11.82 0.49
N HIS A 122 -18.44 12.55 -0.61
CA HIS A 122 -17.29 12.80 -1.47
C HIS A 122 -17.30 14.25 -1.99
N ASP A 123 -16.22 14.67 -2.62
CA ASP A 123 -16.02 16.05 -3.09
C ASP A 123 -17.01 16.51 -4.19
N GLN A 124 -17.76 15.59 -4.80
CA GLN A 124 -18.80 15.89 -5.78
C GLN A 124 -20.24 15.69 -5.23
N GLY A 125 -20.40 15.40 -3.94
CA GLY A 125 -21.70 15.22 -3.31
C GLY A 125 -21.79 14.00 -2.38
N GLU A 126 -22.92 13.34 -2.38
CA GLU A 126 -23.20 12.16 -1.57
C GLU A 126 -23.81 11.04 -2.41
N THR A 127 -23.42 9.81 -2.16
CA THR A 127 -24.02 8.61 -2.76
C THR A 127 -24.63 7.73 -1.66
N ARG A 128 -25.90 7.40 -1.75
CA ARG A 128 -26.57 6.46 -0.83
C ARG A 128 -26.45 5.05 -1.37
N THR A 129 -26.08 4.12 -0.49
CA THR A 129 -25.84 2.73 -0.86
C THR A 129 -26.21 1.77 0.26
N ARG A 130 -26.46 0.51 -0.10
CA ARG A 130 -26.67 -0.56 0.89
C ARG A 130 -25.34 -1.09 1.44
N ILE A 131 -24.32 -1.15 0.60
CA ILE A 131 -23.03 -1.79 0.91
C ILE A 131 -21.89 -0.88 0.49
N VAL A 132 -20.85 -0.80 1.33
CA VAL A 132 -19.58 -0.13 1.01
C VAL A 132 -18.43 -1.12 1.03
N VAL A 133 -17.66 -1.14 -0.05
CA VAL A 133 -16.39 -1.87 -0.14
C VAL A 133 -15.25 -0.87 -0.04
N ASN A 134 -14.55 -0.88 1.08
CA ASN A 134 -13.32 -0.11 1.23
C ASN A 134 -12.16 -0.84 0.54
N ALA A 135 -11.65 -0.27 -0.54
CA ALA A 135 -10.51 -0.77 -1.32
C ALA A 135 -9.42 0.31 -1.50
N THR A 136 -9.34 1.25 -0.54
CA THR A 136 -8.45 2.42 -0.58
C THR A 136 -6.97 2.08 -0.41
N GLY A 137 -6.65 0.86 0.00
CA GLY A 137 -5.29 0.41 0.21
C GLY A 137 -4.58 1.16 1.34
N THR A 138 -3.30 1.48 1.13
CA THR A 138 -2.43 2.07 2.16
C THR A 138 -1.71 3.34 1.69
N TRP A 139 -1.64 3.61 0.39
CA TRP A 139 -0.79 4.67 -0.17
C TRP A 139 -1.10 6.07 0.37
N GLY A 140 -2.34 6.37 0.67
CA GLY A 140 -2.75 7.65 1.22
C GLY A 140 -2.53 7.82 2.72
N ALA A 141 -1.98 6.81 3.39
CA ALA A 141 -1.71 6.83 4.82
C ALA A 141 -0.23 6.50 5.11
N PRO A 142 0.72 7.33 4.63
CA PRO A 142 2.14 7.16 4.95
C PRO A 142 2.34 7.22 6.47
N PHE A 143 3.25 6.38 6.97
CA PHE A 143 3.57 6.37 8.39
C PHE A 143 4.96 6.95 8.63
N VAL A 144 5.01 8.07 9.32
CA VAL A 144 6.25 8.69 9.80
C VAL A 144 6.23 8.64 11.33
N PRO A 145 7.17 7.95 11.99
CA PRO A 145 7.24 7.94 13.44
C PRO A 145 7.70 9.31 13.95
N TRP A 146 7.18 9.69 15.11
CA TRP A 146 7.61 10.92 15.76
C TRP A 146 8.95 10.70 16.49
N TYR A 147 9.85 11.70 16.37
CA TYR A 147 11.11 11.76 17.10
C TYR A 147 11.30 13.13 17.74
N PRO A 148 11.97 13.21 18.93
CA PRO A 148 12.33 14.48 19.55
C PRO A 148 13.13 15.35 18.58
N GLY A 149 12.80 16.65 18.48
CA GLY A 149 13.48 17.61 17.63
C GLY A 149 13.10 17.54 16.14
N MET A 150 12.16 16.68 15.75
CA MET A 150 11.77 16.51 14.36
C MET A 150 11.27 17.81 13.70
N ALA A 151 10.61 18.68 14.46
CA ALA A 151 10.12 19.97 13.96
C ALA A 151 11.21 21.02 13.77
N ASP A 152 12.36 20.83 14.41
CA ASP A 152 13.48 21.78 14.38
C ASP A 152 14.47 21.47 13.24
N PHE A 153 14.29 20.36 12.54
CA PHE A 153 15.16 19.95 11.44
C PHE A 153 15.03 20.92 10.26
N ALA A 154 16.14 21.54 9.89
CA ALA A 154 16.19 22.50 8.78
C ALA A 154 16.25 21.83 7.39
N GLY A 155 16.55 20.53 7.34
CA GLY A 155 16.59 19.75 6.11
C GLY A 155 15.22 19.25 5.65
N ARG A 156 15.21 18.37 4.67
CA ARG A 156 13.97 17.82 4.08
C ARG A 156 13.54 16.53 4.78
N HIS A 157 12.27 16.46 5.18
CA HIS A 157 11.62 15.19 5.50
C HIS A 157 10.93 14.64 4.24
N LEU A 158 11.38 13.50 3.78
CA LEU A 158 10.77 12.76 2.66
C LEU A 158 10.18 11.45 3.18
N HIS A 159 9.07 11.02 2.59
CA HIS A 159 8.54 9.67 2.78
C HIS A 159 8.61 8.94 1.44
N THR A 160 8.55 7.61 1.44
CA THR A 160 8.48 6.80 0.21
C THR A 160 7.42 7.33 -0.79
N SER A 161 6.33 7.92 -0.29
CA SER A 161 5.25 8.47 -1.12
C SER A 161 5.57 9.84 -1.74
N SER A 162 6.59 10.54 -1.25
CA SER A 162 7.02 11.87 -1.74
C SER A 162 8.41 11.86 -2.35
N TYR A 163 9.06 10.71 -2.43
CA TYR A 163 10.33 10.55 -3.13
C TYR A 163 10.08 10.51 -4.65
N SER A 164 10.82 11.28 -5.41
CA SER A 164 10.69 11.40 -6.87
C SER A 164 11.89 10.85 -7.62
N SER A 165 13.11 11.24 -7.26
CA SER A 165 14.33 10.74 -7.89
C SER A 165 15.56 10.94 -7.02
N ALA A 166 16.63 10.19 -7.32
CA ALA A 166 17.92 10.32 -6.64
C ALA A 166 18.60 11.66 -6.95
N GLU A 167 18.42 12.19 -8.15
CA GLU A 167 19.05 13.42 -8.62
C GLU A 167 18.66 14.65 -7.77
N GLU A 168 17.48 14.66 -7.17
CA GLU A 168 17.04 15.71 -6.25
C GLU A 168 17.86 15.76 -4.94
N LEU A 169 18.59 14.70 -4.65
CA LEU A 169 19.43 14.54 -3.47
C LEU A 169 20.91 14.47 -3.80
N ALA A 170 21.28 14.86 -5.04
CA ALA A 170 22.67 14.82 -5.49
C ALA A 170 23.58 15.66 -4.58
N GLY A 171 24.68 15.05 -4.13
CA GLY A 171 25.68 15.67 -3.25
C GLY A 171 25.23 15.94 -1.80
N GLN A 172 23.97 15.63 -1.44
CA GLN A 172 23.43 15.84 -0.10
C GLN A 172 23.79 14.67 0.85
N SER A 173 23.89 14.97 2.14
CA SER A 173 23.96 13.95 3.20
C SER A 173 22.55 13.45 3.50
N VAL A 174 22.30 12.15 3.30
CA VAL A 174 20.97 11.56 3.39
C VAL A 174 20.92 10.46 4.45
N VAL A 175 19.96 10.54 5.36
CA VAL A 175 19.64 9.47 6.30
C VAL A 175 18.41 8.72 5.80
N VAL A 176 18.55 7.43 5.53
CA VAL A 176 17.43 6.56 5.13
C VAL A 176 16.96 5.76 6.34
N VAL A 177 15.70 5.90 6.71
CA VAL A 177 15.10 5.25 7.88
C VAL A 177 14.17 4.14 7.47
N GLY A 178 14.45 2.91 7.89
CA GLY A 178 13.59 1.75 7.66
C GLY A 178 14.37 0.50 7.30
N GLY A 179 13.80 -0.67 7.60
CA GLY A 179 14.42 -1.99 7.35
C GLY A 179 13.74 -2.79 6.24
N GLY A 180 12.91 -2.15 5.40
CA GLY A 180 12.19 -2.83 4.33
C GLY A 180 12.85 -2.64 2.96
N THR A 181 12.28 -3.31 1.95
CA THR A 181 12.76 -3.26 0.55
C THR A 181 12.82 -1.84 -0.03
N SER A 182 11.94 -0.92 0.41
CA SER A 182 11.98 0.48 -0.03
C SER A 182 13.23 1.20 0.47
N ALA A 183 13.63 1.02 1.74
CA ALA A 183 14.83 1.63 2.29
C ALA A 183 16.07 1.16 1.53
N ILE A 184 16.18 -0.15 1.31
CA ILE A 184 17.29 -0.77 0.57
C ILE A 184 17.29 -0.26 -0.88
N GLY A 185 16.10 -0.16 -1.50
CA GLY A 185 15.97 0.38 -2.85
C GLY A 185 16.51 1.81 -2.97
N PHE A 186 16.20 2.69 -2.00
CA PHE A 186 16.70 4.06 -1.97
C PHE A 186 18.23 4.12 -1.74
N LEU A 187 18.78 3.31 -0.84
CA LEU A 187 20.22 3.25 -0.63
C LEU A 187 20.96 2.86 -1.91
N LEU A 188 20.45 1.83 -2.62
CA LEU A 188 21.03 1.37 -3.89
C LEU A 188 20.83 2.36 -5.04
N GLU A 189 19.81 3.21 -5.01
CA GLU A 189 19.53 4.23 -6.02
C GLU A 189 20.36 5.49 -5.77
N LEU A 190 20.58 5.85 -4.50
CA LEU A 190 21.35 7.01 -4.08
C LEU A 190 22.86 6.78 -4.07
N GLU A 191 23.33 5.53 -4.20
CA GLU A 191 24.76 5.19 -4.26
C GLU A 191 25.44 5.94 -5.41
N GLY A 192 26.45 6.75 -5.09
CA GLY A 192 27.18 7.57 -6.06
C GLY A 192 26.47 8.82 -6.54
N VAL A 193 25.25 9.09 -6.05
CA VAL A 193 24.47 10.32 -6.31
C VAL A 193 24.47 11.21 -5.08
N ALA A 194 24.06 10.69 -3.93
CA ALA A 194 24.17 11.41 -2.66
C ALA A 194 25.64 11.58 -2.23
N GLY A 195 25.92 12.63 -1.44
CA GLY A 195 27.26 12.87 -0.89
C GLY A 195 27.59 11.87 0.20
N GLU A 196 26.73 11.73 1.19
CA GLU A 196 26.84 10.75 2.27
C GLU A 196 25.52 10.01 2.46
N LEU A 197 25.60 8.72 2.73
CA LEU A 197 24.45 7.87 3.02
C LEU A 197 24.59 7.24 4.40
N THR A 198 23.55 7.38 5.21
CA THR A 198 23.45 6.69 6.50
C THR A 198 22.15 5.90 6.53
N TRP A 199 22.23 4.62 6.90
CA TRP A 199 21.07 3.76 7.02
C TRP A 199 20.71 3.52 8.49
N ALA A 200 19.49 3.92 8.89
CA ALA A 200 19.00 3.77 10.24
C ALA A 200 17.84 2.76 10.30
N THR A 201 17.93 1.77 11.19
CA THR A 201 16.90 0.75 11.36
C THR A 201 16.57 0.53 12.84
N ARG A 202 15.30 0.20 13.11
CA ARG A 202 14.86 -0.13 14.47
C ARG A 202 15.33 -1.52 14.92
N ARG A 203 15.55 -2.42 13.99
CA ARG A 203 16.00 -3.81 14.20
C ARG A 203 16.93 -4.19 13.08
N PRO A 204 17.89 -5.06 13.31
CA PRO A 204 18.73 -5.61 12.25
C PRO A 204 17.86 -6.18 11.12
N VAL A 205 18.33 -6.01 9.90
CA VAL A 205 17.62 -6.50 8.71
C VAL A 205 18.01 -7.94 8.46
N ASP A 206 17.01 -8.81 8.41
CA ASP A 206 17.17 -10.23 8.13
C ASP A 206 17.21 -10.42 6.60
N PHE A 207 18.41 -10.51 6.05
CA PHE A 207 18.64 -10.85 4.65
C PHE A 207 18.62 -12.37 4.48
N ARG A 208 17.75 -12.86 3.60
CA ARG A 208 17.60 -14.29 3.32
C ARG A 208 17.89 -14.60 1.87
N ASP A 209 18.54 -15.72 1.61
CA ASP A 209 18.70 -16.21 0.25
C ASP A 209 17.32 -16.54 -0.35
N GLU A 210 17.16 -16.35 -1.65
CA GLU A 210 15.87 -16.58 -2.32
C GLU A 210 15.36 -18.01 -2.11
N SER A 211 16.26 -18.98 -1.95
CA SER A 211 15.94 -20.37 -1.62
C SER A 211 15.42 -20.58 -0.18
N GLU A 212 15.73 -19.66 0.72
CA GLU A 212 15.28 -19.68 2.13
C GLU A 212 13.95 -18.94 2.34
N LEU A 213 13.50 -18.18 1.35
CA LEU A 213 12.18 -17.55 1.31
C LEU A 213 11.14 -18.64 1.06
N THR A 214 10.93 -19.48 2.06
CA THR A 214 10.00 -20.60 1.96
C THR A 214 8.57 -20.09 1.85
N ILE A 215 7.76 -20.84 1.10
CA ILE A 215 6.31 -20.64 1.04
C ILE A 215 5.72 -20.64 2.46
N GLU A 216 6.31 -21.42 3.38
CA GLU A 216 5.92 -21.53 4.79
C GLU A 216 6.12 -20.22 5.57
N GLY A 217 7.25 -19.51 5.37
CA GLY A 217 7.47 -18.20 5.98
C GLY A 217 6.47 -17.15 5.51
N GLY A 218 6.14 -17.15 4.22
CA GLY A 218 5.09 -16.31 3.64
C GLY A 218 3.70 -16.65 4.20
N VAL A 219 3.39 -17.93 4.33
CA VAL A 219 2.13 -18.43 4.91
C VAL A 219 2.02 -18.02 6.38
N ALA A 220 3.10 -18.14 7.16
CA ALA A 220 3.12 -17.72 8.57
C ALA A 220 2.87 -16.20 8.75
N ALA A 221 3.49 -15.36 7.92
CA ALA A 221 3.28 -13.92 7.96
C ALA A 221 1.83 -13.54 7.59
N VAL A 222 1.25 -14.20 6.60
CA VAL A 222 -0.16 -14.04 6.21
C VAL A 222 -1.09 -14.51 7.34
N ALA A 223 -0.80 -15.63 7.97
CA ALA A 223 -1.58 -16.16 9.10
C ALA A 223 -1.52 -15.21 10.31
N ALA A 224 -0.36 -14.61 10.61
CA ALA A 224 -0.24 -13.62 11.68
C ALA A 224 -1.07 -12.36 11.40
N GLN A 225 -1.14 -11.90 10.16
CA GLN A 225 -2.02 -10.80 9.77
C GLN A 225 -3.50 -11.16 9.85
N ASP A 226 -3.89 -12.38 9.46
CA ASP A 226 -5.28 -12.85 9.57
C ASP A 226 -5.70 -12.95 11.05
N ALA A 227 -4.84 -13.49 11.90
CA ALA A 227 -5.09 -13.56 13.34
C ALA A 227 -5.25 -12.16 13.96
N ALA A 228 -4.37 -11.20 13.61
CA ALA A 228 -4.47 -9.83 14.08
C ALA A 228 -5.75 -9.12 13.58
N ALA A 229 -6.12 -9.32 12.32
CA ALA A 229 -7.37 -8.78 11.76
C ALA A 229 -8.60 -9.36 12.45
N ARG A 230 -8.63 -10.68 12.70
CA ARG A 230 -9.75 -11.33 13.44
C ARG A 230 -9.84 -10.87 14.89
N ALA A 231 -8.71 -10.52 15.51
CA ALA A 231 -8.64 -10.02 16.88
C ALA A 231 -8.82 -8.49 16.99
N GLY A 232 -9.06 -7.78 15.89
CA GLY A 232 -9.16 -6.31 15.88
C GLY A 232 -7.88 -5.59 16.29
N GLN A 233 -6.73 -6.23 16.15
CA GLN A 233 -5.43 -5.68 16.49
C GLN A 233 -4.83 -4.87 15.34
N ALA A 234 -3.86 -4.00 15.66
CA ALA A 234 -3.06 -3.35 14.66
C ALA A 234 -2.28 -4.39 13.84
N LEU A 235 -2.35 -4.26 12.50
CA LEU A 235 -1.75 -5.25 11.60
C LEU A 235 -0.22 -5.23 11.69
N PRO A 236 0.45 -6.38 11.86
CA PRO A 236 1.91 -6.45 11.78
C PRO A 236 2.39 -6.20 10.34
N SER A 237 3.64 -5.75 10.21
CA SER A 237 4.27 -5.62 8.88
C SER A 237 4.59 -7.00 8.31
N ILE A 238 4.28 -7.26 7.04
CA ILE A 238 4.62 -8.51 6.35
C ILE A 238 6.15 -8.69 6.31
N VAL A 239 6.89 -7.63 5.98
CA VAL A 239 8.37 -7.67 5.85
C VAL A 239 9.04 -8.07 7.16
N SER A 240 8.48 -7.71 8.32
CA SER A 240 9.04 -8.11 9.61
C SER A 240 8.94 -9.62 9.91
N GLY A 241 8.16 -10.35 9.14
CA GLY A 241 7.98 -11.81 9.28
C GLY A 241 8.60 -12.63 8.16
N THR A 242 8.91 -12.02 7.01
CA THR A 242 9.42 -12.75 5.83
C THR A 242 10.91 -12.52 5.55
N GLY A 243 11.52 -11.47 6.14
CA GLY A 243 12.87 -11.05 5.78
C GLY A 243 12.93 -10.31 4.43
N VAL A 244 14.15 -9.99 3.99
CA VAL A 244 14.42 -9.31 2.72
C VAL A 244 15.18 -10.26 1.80
N PRO A 245 14.72 -10.51 0.56
CA PRO A 245 15.43 -11.40 -0.36
C PRO A 245 16.81 -10.84 -0.73
N ARG A 246 17.85 -11.65 -0.57
CA ARG A 246 19.23 -11.33 -0.93
C ARG A 246 19.45 -11.49 -2.44
N THR A 247 18.84 -10.60 -3.22
CA THR A 247 19.05 -10.57 -4.67
C THR A 247 20.49 -10.25 -5.02
N ARG A 248 20.94 -10.51 -6.26
CA ARG A 248 22.30 -10.17 -6.72
C ARG A 248 22.65 -8.70 -6.48
N ARG A 249 21.70 -7.78 -6.70
CA ARG A 249 21.89 -6.34 -6.49
C ARG A 249 22.10 -6.02 -5.01
N ILE A 250 21.33 -6.63 -4.13
CA ILE A 250 21.43 -6.45 -2.68
C ILE A 250 22.73 -7.05 -2.17
N ALA A 251 23.08 -8.28 -2.58
CA ALA A 251 24.34 -8.91 -2.22
C ALA A 251 25.55 -8.04 -2.59
N ALA A 252 25.56 -7.52 -3.82
CA ALA A 252 26.62 -6.60 -4.25
C ALA A 252 26.66 -5.30 -3.42
N GLY A 253 25.52 -4.77 -2.97
CA GLY A 253 25.48 -3.62 -2.06
C GLY A 253 26.04 -3.92 -0.67
N ILE A 254 25.77 -5.12 -0.15
CA ILE A 254 26.35 -5.62 1.12
C ILE A 254 27.86 -5.77 0.99
N ASP A 255 28.32 -6.42 -0.08
CA ASP A 255 29.75 -6.70 -0.31
C ASP A 255 30.57 -5.40 -0.46
N ARG A 256 29.98 -4.32 -0.98
CA ARG A 256 30.60 -3.00 -1.08
C ARG A 256 30.51 -2.17 0.22
N GLY A 257 29.87 -2.69 1.26
CA GLY A 257 29.69 -1.95 2.52
C GLY A 257 28.64 -0.83 2.46
N LEU A 258 27.79 -0.77 1.42
CA LEU A 258 26.72 0.21 1.30
C LEU A 258 25.56 -0.09 2.25
N LEU A 259 25.22 -1.37 2.40
CA LEU A 259 24.06 -1.82 3.18
C LEU A 259 24.51 -2.22 4.60
N VAL A 260 25.08 -1.26 5.31
CA VAL A 260 25.46 -1.40 6.72
C VAL A 260 24.49 -0.56 7.55
N GLU A 261 23.57 -1.24 8.23
CA GLU A 261 22.61 -0.56 9.08
C GLU A 261 23.21 -0.13 10.41
N ARG A 262 22.74 0.99 10.90
CA ARG A 262 22.93 1.50 12.24
C ARG A 262 21.61 1.42 13.00
N GLY A 263 21.64 1.33 14.33
CA GLY A 263 20.45 1.44 15.18
C GLY A 263 19.71 2.77 14.94
N MET A 264 18.55 2.96 15.57
CA MET A 264 17.86 4.23 15.47
C MET A 264 18.58 5.33 16.25
N PHE A 265 18.47 6.54 15.78
CA PHE A 265 18.93 7.73 16.49
C PHE A 265 17.97 8.10 17.65
N ALA A 266 18.51 8.77 18.68
CA ALA A 266 17.74 9.19 19.85
C ALA A 266 16.88 10.42 19.55
N ARG A 267 17.39 11.38 18.78
CA ARG A 267 16.71 12.63 18.43
C ARG A 267 17.22 13.20 17.12
N ILE A 268 16.48 14.18 16.62
CA ILE A 268 16.84 14.98 15.43
C ILE A 268 17.22 16.37 15.95
N GLU A 269 18.25 16.97 15.34
CA GLU A 269 18.65 18.36 15.53
C GLU A 269 18.50 19.12 14.21
N SER A 270 18.74 20.43 14.22
CA SER A 270 18.53 21.29 13.04
C SER A 270 19.33 20.87 11.82
N ASP A 271 20.51 20.24 12.01
CA ASP A 271 21.47 19.89 10.98
C ASP A 271 21.68 18.36 10.82
N GLY A 272 20.90 17.52 11.50
CA GLY A 272 21.06 16.08 11.39
C GLY A 272 20.45 15.27 12.53
N VAL A 273 21.03 14.10 12.79
CA VAL A 273 20.55 13.14 13.80
C VAL A 273 21.60 12.88 14.87
N VAL A 274 21.15 12.62 16.09
CA VAL A 274 22.01 12.29 17.25
C VAL A 274 21.69 10.87 17.70
N TRP A 275 22.73 10.06 17.82
CA TRP A 275 22.62 8.66 18.21
C TRP A 275 22.65 8.49 19.74
N ASP A 276 22.32 7.29 20.23
CA ASP A 276 22.30 6.99 21.68
C ASP A 276 23.69 7.14 22.33
N ASP A 277 24.76 6.94 21.55
CA ASP A 277 26.16 7.13 22.01
C ASP A 277 26.60 8.61 22.04
N GLY A 278 25.71 9.54 21.71
CA GLY A 278 25.97 10.97 21.62
C GLY A 278 26.65 11.42 20.32
N SER A 279 27.05 10.51 19.46
CA SER A 279 27.62 10.86 18.15
C SER A 279 26.56 11.51 17.24
N LYS A 280 27.01 12.35 16.30
CA LYS A 280 26.12 13.06 15.38
C LYS A 280 26.38 12.63 13.94
N THR A 281 25.35 12.62 13.15
CA THR A 281 25.42 12.48 11.69
C THR A 281 24.69 13.66 11.06
N ARG A 282 25.39 14.41 10.23
CA ARG A 282 24.79 15.48 9.43
C ARG A 282 23.78 14.88 8.45
N ALA A 283 22.69 15.60 8.23
CA ALA A 283 21.71 15.27 7.22
C ALA A 283 21.14 16.52 6.58
N ASP A 284 21.06 16.54 5.27
CA ASP A 284 20.34 17.53 4.49
C ASP A 284 18.91 17.01 4.18
N ALA A 285 18.75 15.67 4.22
CA ALA A 285 17.45 15.02 4.06
C ALA A 285 17.34 13.74 4.90
N ILE A 286 16.12 13.46 5.38
CA ILE A 286 15.75 12.19 6.03
C ILE A 286 14.64 11.54 5.20
N ILE A 287 14.91 10.33 4.68
CA ILE A 287 13.92 9.54 3.93
C ILE A 287 13.28 8.53 4.88
N TRP A 288 12.01 8.71 5.16
CA TRP A 288 11.20 7.80 5.98
C TRP A 288 10.64 6.65 5.12
N ALA A 289 11.40 5.58 4.99
CA ALA A 289 10.95 4.33 4.36
C ALA A 289 10.25 3.42 5.39
N THR A 290 9.38 4.01 6.19
CA THR A 290 8.75 3.41 7.38
C THR A 290 7.38 2.81 7.08
N GLY A 291 7.03 2.72 5.80
CA GLY A 291 5.82 2.05 5.33
C GLY A 291 4.54 2.88 5.46
N PHE A 292 3.43 2.19 5.38
CA PHE A 292 2.11 2.79 5.28
C PHE A 292 1.14 2.10 6.22
N ARG A 293 0.06 2.78 6.56
CA ARG A 293 -1.07 2.21 7.31
C ARG A 293 -2.29 2.06 6.40
N PRO A 294 -3.24 1.17 6.72
CA PRO A 294 -4.50 1.12 6.00
C PRO A 294 -5.22 2.47 6.07
N GLU A 295 -5.74 2.92 4.92
CA GLU A 295 -6.47 4.18 4.84
C GLU A 295 -7.94 3.95 5.21
N LEU A 296 -8.28 4.29 6.44
CA LEU A 296 -9.60 3.99 7.04
C LEU A 296 -10.27 5.24 7.62
N ARG A 297 -9.68 6.43 7.41
CA ARG A 297 -10.15 7.67 8.06
C ARG A 297 -11.60 8.00 7.70
N HIS A 298 -11.97 7.77 6.45
CA HIS A 298 -13.34 8.03 5.97
C HIS A 298 -14.40 7.11 6.61
N LEU A 299 -14.00 5.96 7.18
CA LEU A 299 -14.88 5.07 7.94
C LEU A 299 -15.01 5.45 9.44
N ALA A 300 -14.30 6.47 9.91
CA ALA A 300 -14.30 6.86 11.33
C ALA A 300 -15.69 7.13 11.92
N PRO A 301 -16.67 7.73 11.18
CA PRO A 301 -18.01 7.94 11.73
C PRO A 301 -18.76 6.65 12.10
N LEU A 302 -18.40 5.52 11.49
CA LEU A 302 -18.99 4.20 11.77
C LEU A 302 -18.43 3.54 13.04
N LYS A 303 -17.36 4.12 13.64
CA LYS A 303 -16.74 3.65 14.89
C LYS A 303 -16.31 2.19 14.90
N LEU A 304 -15.90 1.66 13.75
CA LEU A 304 -15.52 0.25 13.57
C LEU A 304 -14.18 -0.13 14.22
N ARG A 305 -13.39 0.86 14.67
CA ARG A 305 -12.06 0.62 15.22
C ARG A 305 -12.13 0.07 16.65
N GLU A 306 -11.43 -1.03 16.88
CA GLU A 306 -11.31 -1.65 18.18
C GLU A 306 -10.30 -0.92 19.09
N LYS A 307 -10.39 -1.15 20.41
CA LYS A 307 -9.44 -0.60 21.38
C LYS A 307 -7.99 -1.03 21.11
N ALA A 308 -7.81 -2.20 20.51
CA ALA A 308 -6.50 -2.74 20.10
C ALA A 308 -5.93 -2.07 18.83
N GLY A 309 -6.62 -1.08 18.25
CA GLY A 309 -6.14 -0.22 17.17
C GLY A 309 -6.40 -0.71 15.76
N GLY A 310 -6.93 -1.91 15.57
CA GLY A 310 -7.35 -2.49 14.28
C GLY A 310 -8.87 -2.47 14.08
N LEU A 311 -9.31 -3.14 13.02
CA LEU A 311 -10.71 -3.48 12.78
C LEU A 311 -10.84 -5.00 12.85
N THR A 312 -11.92 -5.50 13.46
CA THR A 312 -12.23 -6.93 13.42
C THR A 312 -12.82 -7.28 12.06
N VAL A 313 -12.05 -8.04 11.28
CA VAL A 313 -12.37 -8.40 9.90
C VAL A 313 -12.22 -9.91 9.71
N ALA A 314 -13.24 -10.53 9.17
CA ALA A 314 -13.23 -11.94 8.80
C ALA A 314 -13.61 -12.09 7.32
N SER A 315 -12.74 -12.72 6.54
CA SER A 315 -12.96 -12.95 5.10
C SER A 315 -13.34 -11.67 4.30
N GLY A 316 -12.82 -10.53 4.72
CA GLY A 316 -13.08 -9.23 4.11
C GLY A 316 -14.30 -8.47 4.66
N ALA A 317 -15.22 -9.11 5.39
CA ALA A 317 -16.34 -8.44 6.01
C ALA A 317 -15.98 -7.89 7.40
N SER A 318 -16.43 -6.68 7.72
CA SER A 318 -16.36 -6.14 9.07
C SER A 318 -17.28 -6.94 10.01
N TRP A 319 -16.76 -7.27 11.19
CA TRP A 319 -17.57 -7.96 12.20
C TRP A 319 -18.63 -7.07 12.86
N GLN A 320 -18.38 -5.76 12.94
CA GLN A 320 -19.28 -4.81 13.59
C GLN A 320 -20.40 -4.30 12.68
N ASP A 321 -20.19 -4.25 11.36
CA ASP A 321 -21.18 -3.84 10.39
C ASP A 321 -21.04 -4.68 9.12
N SER A 322 -21.97 -5.58 8.88
CA SER A 322 -21.96 -6.50 7.74
C SER A 322 -22.09 -5.81 6.38
N ARG A 323 -22.51 -4.53 6.35
CA ARG A 323 -22.60 -3.72 5.13
C ARG A 323 -21.24 -3.17 4.69
N ILE A 324 -20.19 -3.32 5.53
CA ILE A 324 -18.84 -2.80 5.26
C ILE A 324 -17.89 -3.95 4.96
N PHE A 325 -17.29 -3.89 3.79
CA PHE A 325 -16.24 -4.81 3.35
C PHE A 325 -14.90 -4.08 3.24
N LEU A 326 -13.81 -4.76 3.60
CA LEU A 326 -12.44 -4.23 3.55
C LEU A 326 -11.58 -5.07 2.60
N ALA A 327 -11.63 -4.73 1.33
CA ALA A 327 -10.83 -5.38 0.29
C ALA A 327 -9.37 -4.88 0.35
N GLY A 328 -8.42 -5.81 0.38
CA GLY A 328 -7.00 -5.46 0.51
C GLY A 328 -6.57 -5.08 1.93
N TYR A 329 -7.32 -5.48 2.96
CA TYR A 329 -6.97 -5.28 4.37
C TYR A 329 -6.42 -6.57 4.98
N GLY A 330 -5.41 -6.45 5.86
CA GLY A 330 -4.79 -7.60 6.51
C GLY A 330 -4.12 -8.56 5.52
N PRO A 331 -4.40 -9.86 5.60
CA PRO A 331 -3.77 -10.86 4.73
C PRO A 331 -4.09 -10.66 3.25
N GLN A 332 -5.09 -9.84 2.95
CA GLN A 332 -5.50 -9.49 1.58
C GLN A 332 -4.74 -8.29 1.00
N ALA A 333 -3.81 -7.71 1.73
CA ALA A 333 -3.06 -6.52 1.29
C ALA A 333 -2.01 -6.79 0.19
N SER A 334 -1.74 -8.06 -0.14
CA SER A 334 -0.91 -8.44 -1.29
C SER A 334 -1.73 -8.50 -2.58
N THR A 335 -1.08 -8.40 -3.73
CA THR A 335 -1.78 -8.46 -5.03
C THR A 335 -2.51 -9.81 -5.24
N ILE A 336 -1.90 -10.94 -4.87
CA ILE A 336 -2.54 -12.25 -4.91
C ILE A 336 -3.67 -12.38 -3.87
N GLY A 337 -3.47 -11.85 -2.67
CA GLY A 337 -4.47 -11.82 -1.60
C GLY A 337 -5.71 -11.02 -2.00
N ALA A 338 -5.51 -9.86 -2.60
CA ALA A 338 -6.59 -9.00 -3.10
C ALA A 338 -7.45 -9.68 -4.17
N ASN A 339 -6.83 -10.41 -5.11
CA ASN A 339 -7.56 -11.14 -6.16
C ASN A 339 -8.44 -12.26 -5.58
N ARG A 340 -7.87 -13.05 -4.66
CA ARG A 340 -8.63 -14.13 -3.97
C ARG A 340 -9.78 -13.57 -3.14
N ALA A 341 -9.53 -12.50 -2.41
CA ALA A 341 -10.52 -11.81 -1.59
C ALA A 341 -11.64 -11.20 -2.43
N GLY A 342 -11.33 -10.65 -3.60
CA GLY A 342 -12.31 -10.06 -4.50
C GLY A 342 -13.49 -11.00 -4.79
N ARG A 343 -13.20 -12.28 -5.08
CA ARG A 343 -14.25 -13.29 -5.31
C ARG A 343 -15.06 -13.60 -4.07
N VAL A 344 -14.40 -13.70 -2.91
CA VAL A 344 -15.08 -14.03 -1.64
C VAL A 344 -16.00 -12.87 -1.23
N ILE A 345 -15.50 -11.64 -1.29
CA ILE A 345 -16.25 -10.43 -0.96
C ILE A 345 -17.46 -10.30 -1.89
N ALA A 346 -17.26 -10.42 -3.20
CA ALA A 346 -18.36 -10.32 -4.16
C ALA A 346 -19.46 -11.35 -3.91
N ARG A 347 -19.11 -12.59 -3.56
CA ARG A 347 -20.12 -13.64 -3.19
C ARG A 347 -20.89 -13.27 -1.92
N GLN A 348 -20.21 -12.71 -0.92
CA GLN A 348 -20.87 -12.29 0.33
C GLN A 348 -21.80 -11.11 0.07
N ILE A 349 -21.42 -10.17 -0.80
CA ILE A 349 -22.27 -9.06 -1.23
C ILE A 349 -23.53 -9.60 -1.91
N MET A 350 -23.39 -10.50 -2.88
CA MET A 350 -24.53 -11.12 -3.59
C MET A 350 -25.50 -11.84 -2.65
N ALA A 351 -24.98 -12.40 -1.55
CA ALA A 351 -25.83 -13.08 -0.56
C ALA A 351 -26.61 -12.09 0.34
N GLN A 352 -26.27 -10.81 0.33
CA GLN A 352 -26.93 -9.75 1.13
C GLN A 352 -27.89 -8.89 0.28
N LEU A 353 -27.72 -8.86 -1.03
CA LEU A 353 -28.59 -8.14 -1.97
C LEU A 353 -29.85 -8.90 -2.28
#